data_5d91e1b9abba17758a6e766119eab7dd
#
_entry.id   5d91e1b9abba17758a6e766119eab7dd
#
_cell.length_a   1.000
_cell.length_b   1.000
_cell.length_c   1.000
_cell.angle_alpha   90.00
_cell.angle_beta   90.00
_cell.angle_gamma   90.00
#
_symmetry.space_group_name_H-M   'P 1'
#
loop_
_entity.id
_entity.type
_entity.pdbx_description
1 polymer ?
#
loop_
_entity_poly.entity_id
_entity_poly.type
_entity_poly.pdbx_seq_one_letter_code
_entity_poly.pdbx_strand_id
1 'polypeptide(L)'
;MATERKLWKRMAVVLIVGATAFSSIDTAQASLKQDVEPALSQAWKEASQYADSRHEAWNEIWTAFDVPADVAEAIVFPEMLRYSIWQDQLETSAVKGTYVSMGSQGFDFSIGRFQMKPSFVERLERRWMMSAFPSQYDAYFDTDNTRMARRVRLSRIEDEIWQCVYVAMFIKLTYLDYQGLSVLPIKEQVRLVATAYNRGAISSVSGGGDIEKLRQWASQRFYHFSLLPTKDVQRYVYADLANQSFEQAKKQLKNDE
;
A
#
# COMPACT_ATOMS: atom_id res chain seq x y z
N MET A 1 -57.36 -13.79 13.83
CA MET A 1 -56.90 -12.59 14.58
C MET A 1 -55.68 -12.78 15.49
N ALA A 2 -55.38 -13.95 16.00
CA ALA A 2 -54.21 -14.15 16.89
C ALA A 2 -52.87 -14.38 16.15
N THR A 3 -52.89 -14.80 14.91
CA THR A 3 -51.71 -15.11 14.08
C THR A 3 -51.04 -13.88 13.48
N GLU A 4 -51.78 -12.84 13.13
CA GLU A 4 -51.24 -11.61 12.58
C GLU A 4 -50.47 -10.76 13.60
N ARG A 5 -50.90 -10.72 14.85
CA ARG A 5 -50.20 -9.99 15.93
C ARG A 5 -48.81 -10.55 16.25
N LYS A 6 -48.57 -11.84 16.00
CA LYS A 6 -47.26 -12.46 16.20
C LYS A 6 -46.26 -12.12 15.08
N LEU A 7 -46.77 -11.88 13.86
CA LEU A 7 -45.91 -11.54 12.71
C LEU A 7 -45.37 -10.12 12.85
N TRP A 8 -46.18 -9.18 13.23
CA TRP A 8 -45.78 -7.77 13.44
C TRP A 8 -44.77 -7.59 14.58
N LYS A 9 -44.89 -8.36 15.66
CA LYS A 9 -43.88 -8.32 16.73
C LYS A 9 -42.54 -8.89 16.33
N ARG A 10 -42.50 -9.86 15.42
CA ARG A 10 -41.23 -10.40 14.89
C ARG A 10 -40.57 -9.46 13.89
N MET A 11 -41.33 -8.74 13.06
CA MET A 11 -40.78 -7.73 12.16
C MET A 11 -40.26 -6.49 12.90
N ALA A 12 -40.93 -6.05 13.96
CA ALA A 12 -40.48 -4.93 14.78
C ALA A 12 -39.15 -5.21 15.50
N VAL A 13 -38.92 -6.44 15.96
CA VAL A 13 -37.69 -6.85 16.64
C VAL A 13 -36.52 -6.93 15.65
N VAL A 14 -36.75 -7.38 14.41
CA VAL A 14 -35.70 -7.45 13.37
C VAL A 14 -35.28 -6.05 12.90
N LEU A 15 -36.21 -5.10 12.82
CA LEU A 15 -35.91 -3.71 12.45
C LEU A 15 -35.14 -2.96 13.56
N ILE A 16 -35.42 -3.22 14.82
CA ILE A 16 -34.71 -2.58 15.94
C ILE A 16 -33.31 -3.13 16.09
N VAL A 17 -33.09 -4.43 15.87
CA VAL A 17 -31.74 -5.03 15.91
C VAL A 17 -30.87 -4.58 14.70
N GLY A 18 -31.49 -4.39 13.53
CA GLY A 18 -30.81 -3.84 12.36
C GLY A 18 -30.38 -2.38 12.53
N ALA A 19 -31.24 -1.54 13.12
CA ALA A 19 -30.95 -0.12 13.34
C ALA A 19 -29.89 0.10 14.43
N THR A 20 -29.87 -0.72 15.49
CA THR A 20 -28.84 -0.60 16.53
C THR A 20 -27.47 -1.13 16.09
N ALA A 21 -27.42 -2.11 15.18
CA ALA A 21 -26.16 -2.61 14.63
C ALA A 21 -25.53 -1.60 13.67
N PHE A 22 -26.33 -0.88 12.87
CA PHE A 22 -25.81 0.19 11.98
C PHE A 22 -25.31 1.41 12.76
N SER A 23 -26.00 1.84 13.79
CA SER A 23 -25.59 2.98 14.62
C SER A 23 -24.33 2.67 15.45
N SER A 24 -24.13 1.42 15.87
CA SER A 24 -22.92 1.02 16.61
C SER A 24 -21.67 0.88 15.70
N ILE A 25 -21.84 0.61 14.41
CA ILE A 25 -20.74 0.59 13.44
C ILE A 25 -20.30 2.02 13.13
N ASP A 26 -21.22 2.94 12.92
CA ASP A 26 -20.92 4.35 12.65
C ASP A 26 -20.31 5.07 13.86
N THR A 27 -20.78 4.79 15.06
CA THR A 27 -20.19 5.35 16.30
C THR A 27 -18.83 4.77 16.60
N ALA A 28 -18.59 3.48 16.33
CA ALA A 28 -17.26 2.88 16.45
C ALA A 28 -16.26 3.42 15.41
N GLN A 29 -16.71 3.70 14.19
CA GLN A 29 -15.88 4.34 13.17
C GLN A 29 -15.62 5.83 13.47
N ALA A 30 -16.58 6.57 14.00
CA ALA A 30 -16.41 7.95 14.43
C ALA A 30 -15.51 8.06 15.67
N SER A 31 -15.62 7.16 16.64
CA SER A 31 -14.74 7.08 17.80
C SER A 31 -13.30 6.76 17.40
N LEU A 32 -13.10 5.85 16.44
CA LEU A 32 -11.77 5.52 15.91
C LEU A 32 -11.12 6.67 15.13
N LYS A 33 -11.90 7.55 14.49
CA LYS A 33 -11.36 8.76 13.86
C LYS A 33 -10.86 9.79 14.89
N GLN A 34 -11.50 9.87 16.03
CA GLN A 34 -11.19 10.88 17.05
C GLN A 34 -9.91 10.56 17.84
N ASP A 35 -9.61 9.27 18.08
CA ASP A 35 -8.45 8.83 18.86
C ASP A 35 -7.16 8.68 18.01
N VAL A 36 -7.29 8.63 16.69
CA VAL A 36 -6.21 8.35 15.74
C VAL A 36 -5.55 9.62 15.20
N GLU A 37 -6.29 10.71 15.08
CA GLU A 37 -5.82 11.97 14.49
C GLU A 37 -4.61 12.60 15.20
N PRO A 38 -4.48 12.64 16.52
CA PRO A 38 -3.31 13.28 17.15
C PRO A 38 -2.01 12.52 16.92
N ALA A 39 -2.02 11.20 17.00
CA ALA A 39 -0.82 10.38 16.82
C ALA A 39 -0.36 10.32 15.36
N LEU A 40 -1.29 10.37 14.40
CA LEU A 40 -0.99 10.39 12.98
C LEU A 40 -0.77 11.79 12.42
N SER A 41 -1.28 12.85 13.06
CA SER A 41 -1.25 14.19 12.50
C SER A 41 0.17 14.69 12.22
N GLN A 42 1.11 14.43 13.12
CA GLN A 42 2.51 14.81 12.93
C GLN A 42 3.18 13.98 11.84
N ALA A 43 3.03 12.65 11.87
CA ALA A 43 3.56 11.76 10.86
C ALA A 43 2.96 12.05 9.47
N TRP A 44 1.66 12.36 9.43
CA TRP A 44 0.98 12.77 8.21
C TRP A 44 1.57 14.06 7.62
N LYS A 45 1.75 15.07 8.46
CA LYS A 45 2.36 16.34 8.05
C LYS A 45 3.79 16.12 7.52
N GLU A 46 4.60 15.35 8.20
CA GLU A 46 5.97 15.03 7.77
C GLU A 46 5.99 14.26 6.45
N ALA A 47 5.15 13.25 6.30
CA ALA A 47 5.03 12.47 5.08
C ALA A 47 4.56 13.32 3.91
N SER A 48 3.55 14.20 4.12
CA SER A 48 3.06 15.12 3.08
C SER A 48 4.14 16.12 2.68
N GLN A 49 4.80 16.78 3.63
CA GLN A 49 5.88 17.72 3.33
C GLN A 49 7.03 17.06 2.56
N TYR A 50 7.33 15.81 2.90
CA TYR A 50 8.34 15.06 2.19
C TYR A 50 7.89 14.75 0.75
N ALA A 51 6.68 14.26 0.55
CA ALA A 51 6.11 13.99 -0.77
C ALA A 51 6.10 15.26 -1.64
N ASP A 52 5.62 16.38 -1.10
CA ASP A 52 5.60 17.67 -1.78
C ASP A 52 7.01 18.09 -2.24
N SER A 53 8.02 17.89 -1.39
CA SER A 53 9.42 18.24 -1.70
C SER A 53 10.06 17.36 -2.78
N ARG A 54 9.47 16.20 -3.08
CA ARG A 54 9.96 15.21 -4.04
C ARG A 54 9.08 15.03 -5.26
N HIS A 55 7.89 15.61 -5.23
CA HIS A 55 6.84 15.41 -6.23
C HIS A 55 7.33 15.53 -7.67
N GLU A 56 8.09 16.58 -7.99
CA GLU A 56 8.59 16.82 -9.34
C GLU A 56 9.50 15.68 -9.83
N ALA A 57 10.50 15.30 -9.04
CA ALA A 57 11.42 14.23 -9.38
C ALA A 57 10.72 12.85 -9.50
N TRP A 58 9.75 12.57 -8.64
CA TRP A 58 8.99 11.33 -8.71
C TRP A 58 8.04 11.30 -9.90
N ASN A 59 7.38 12.43 -10.18
CA ASN A 59 6.46 12.57 -11.31
C ASN A 59 7.15 12.32 -12.65
N GLU A 60 8.39 12.77 -12.83
CA GLU A 60 9.17 12.47 -14.04
C GLU A 60 9.31 10.95 -14.27
N ILE A 61 9.62 10.20 -13.22
CA ILE A 61 9.75 8.74 -13.30
C ILE A 61 8.42 8.09 -13.59
N TRP A 62 7.37 8.42 -12.82
CA TRP A 62 6.06 7.79 -12.96
C TRP A 62 5.40 8.11 -14.30
N THR A 63 5.57 9.32 -14.80
CA THR A 63 5.10 9.72 -16.14
C THR A 63 5.80 8.91 -17.24
N ALA A 64 7.09 8.62 -17.11
CA ALA A 64 7.81 7.77 -18.05
C ALA A 64 7.27 6.33 -18.11
N PHE A 65 6.53 5.89 -17.11
CA PHE A 65 5.81 4.62 -17.06
C PHE A 65 4.31 4.73 -17.35
N ASP A 66 3.79 5.89 -17.76
CA ASP A 66 2.33 6.17 -17.89
C ASP A 66 1.57 5.90 -16.58
N VAL A 67 2.16 6.20 -15.44
CA VAL A 67 1.54 6.07 -14.12
C VAL A 67 1.25 7.47 -13.57
N PRO A 68 -0.02 7.79 -13.24
CA PRO A 68 -0.35 9.08 -12.62
C PRO A 68 0.34 9.25 -11.26
N ALA A 69 0.99 10.38 -11.05
CA ALA A 69 1.77 10.64 -9.84
C ALA A 69 0.91 10.61 -8.58
N ASP A 70 -0.28 11.21 -8.63
CA ASP A 70 -1.24 11.24 -7.52
C ASP A 70 -1.69 9.83 -7.08
N VAL A 71 -1.78 8.89 -8.03
CA VAL A 71 -2.08 7.49 -7.76
C VAL A 71 -0.86 6.80 -7.13
N ALA A 72 0.34 6.99 -7.72
CA ALA A 72 1.56 6.36 -7.22
C ALA A 72 1.90 6.82 -5.81
N GLU A 73 1.85 8.13 -5.55
CA GLU A 73 2.06 8.71 -4.22
C GLU A 73 1.08 8.15 -3.20
N ALA A 74 -0.22 8.14 -3.54
CA ALA A 74 -1.24 7.63 -2.64
C ALA A 74 -1.00 6.16 -2.25
N ILE A 75 -0.54 5.33 -3.20
CA ILE A 75 -0.27 3.90 -2.94
C ILE A 75 0.84 3.71 -1.92
N VAL A 76 1.90 4.53 -1.96
CA VAL A 76 3.06 4.40 -1.07
C VAL A 76 2.97 5.29 0.16
N PHE A 77 2.02 6.21 0.23
CA PHE A 77 1.86 7.16 1.32
C PHE A 77 1.79 6.51 2.70
N PRO A 78 1.07 5.41 2.91
CA PRO A 78 1.07 4.73 4.20
C PRO A 78 2.44 4.22 4.63
N GLU A 79 3.34 3.88 3.70
CA GLU A 79 4.71 3.50 4.04
C GLU A 79 5.56 4.72 4.43
N MET A 80 5.32 5.87 3.81
CA MET A 80 5.95 7.13 4.22
C MET A 80 5.54 7.56 5.62
N LEU A 81 4.25 7.40 5.98
CA LEU A 81 3.78 7.58 7.36
C LEU A 81 4.54 6.69 8.34
N ARG A 82 4.71 5.43 7.97
CA ARG A 82 5.43 4.45 8.78
C ARG A 82 6.90 4.80 8.91
N TYR A 83 7.53 5.22 7.83
CA TYR A 83 8.94 5.59 7.83
C TYR A 83 9.22 6.80 8.75
N SER A 84 8.35 7.82 8.75
CA SER A 84 8.49 9.00 9.62
C SER A 84 8.51 8.62 11.11
N ILE A 85 7.82 7.55 11.49
CA ILE A 85 7.77 7.06 12.86
C ILE A 85 8.99 6.19 13.20
N TRP A 86 9.62 5.53 12.20
CA TRP A 86 10.61 4.47 12.41
C TRP A 86 12.04 4.82 11.99
N GLN A 87 12.30 6.07 11.65
CA GLN A 87 13.53 6.55 11.01
C GLN A 87 14.85 6.04 11.64
N ASP A 88 14.87 5.73 12.93
CA ASP A 88 16.12 5.47 13.67
C ASP A 88 16.47 3.99 13.90
N GLN A 89 15.65 3.01 13.49
CA GLN A 89 15.82 1.66 14.05
C GLN A 89 16.21 0.53 13.09
N LEU A 90 16.10 0.68 11.78
CA LEU A 90 16.19 -0.48 10.88
C LEU A 90 17.30 -0.48 9.83
N GLU A 91 18.10 0.56 9.74
CA GLU A 91 19.16 0.67 8.69
C GLU A 91 20.55 0.22 9.16
N THR A 92 20.65 -0.85 9.93
CA THR A 92 21.98 -1.33 10.33
C THR A 92 22.69 -2.06 9.18
N SER A 93 23.97 -1.70 8.95
CA SER A 93 24.81 -2.32 7.92
C SER A 93 24.91 -3.85 8.05
N ALA A 94 24.79 -4.37 9.27
CA ALA A 94 24.79 -5.80 9.54
C ALA A 94 23.60 -6.53 8.90
N VAL A 95 22.41 -5.94 8.96
CA VAL A 95 21.18 -6.47 8.38
C VAL A 95 21.27 -6.53 6.85
N LYS A 96 21.78 -5.46 6.24
CA LYS A 96 22.01 -5.36 4.80
C LYS A 96 23.03 -6.40 4.30
N GLY A 97 24.12 -6.58 5.06
CA GLY A 97 25.13 -7.60 4.78
C GLY A 97 24.59 -9.02 4.82
N THR A 98 23.62 -9.30 5.69
CA THR A 98 22.97 -10.60 5.78
C THR A 98 22.17 -10.93 4.52
N TYR A 99 21.39 -9.99 3.99
CA TYR A 99 20.71 -10.19 2.71
C TYR A 99 21.69 -10.48 1.56
N VAL A 100 22.78 -9.73 1.44
CA VAL A 100 23.77 -9.93 0.38
C VAL A 100 24.41 -11.31 0.47
N SER A 101 24.68 -11.80 1.68
CA SER A 101 25.33 -13.11 1.88
C SER A 101 24.37 -14.29 1.76
N MET A 102 23.17 -14.20 2.32
CA MET A 102 22.24 -15.30 2.49
C MET A 102 20.98 -15.24 1.62
N GLY A 103 20.69 -14.05 1.03
CA GLY A 103 19.47 -13.79 0.27
C GLY A 103 18.27 -13.47 1.17
N SER A 104 17.10 -13.26 0.53
CA SER A 104 15.85 -12.90 1.20
C SER A 104 15.32 -14.00 2.13
N GLN A 105 15.76 -15.26 1.96
CA GLN A 105 15.42 -16.36 2.87
C GLN A 105 16.13 -16.21 4.23
N GLY A 106 17.32 -15.60 4.24
CA GLY A 106 18.05 -15.35 5.48
C GLY A 106 17.56 -14.11 6.22
N PHE A 107 17.22 -13.07 5.48
CA PHE A 107 16.71 -11.83 6.06
C PHE A 107 15.91 -11.02 5.04
N ASP A 108 14.66 -10.69 5.37
CA ASP A 108 13.73 -9.97 4.51
C ASP A 108 13.08 -8.82 5.27
N PHE A 109 13.68 -7.65 5.22
CA PHE A 109 13.27 -6.45 5.94
C PHE A 109 12.93 -5.32 4.98
N SER A 110 12.16 -4.34 5.45
CA SER A 110 11.76 -3.20 4.64
C SER A 110 12.86 -2.14 4.59
N ILE A 111 13.11 -1.57 3.42
CA ILE A 111 14.16 -0.58 3.14
C ILE A 111 13.57 0.66 2.50
N GLY A 112 14.08 1.82 2.88
CA GLY A 112 13.79 3.11 2.27
C GLY A 112 12.39 3.64 2.54
N ARG A 113 12.09 4.76 1.90
CA ARG A 113 10.85 5.52 2.12
C ARG A 113 9.58 4.73 1.81
N PHE A 114 9.64 3.89 0.79
CA PHE A 114 8.49 3.08 0.37
C PHE A 114 8.51 1.68 0.96
N GLN A 115 9.39 1.42 1.94
CA GLN A 115 9.44 0.21 2.77
C GLN A 115 9.47 -1.08 1.93
N MET A 116 10.30 -1.10 0.89
CA MET A 116 10.41 -2.25 0.00
C MET A 116 11.23 -3.37 0.61
N LYS A 117 10.73 -4.59 0.53
CA LYS A 117 11.45 -5.79 0.94
C LYS A 117 12.27 -6.37 -0.21
N PRO A 118 13.50 -6.88 0.03
CA PRO A 118 14.27 -7.55 -0.99
C PRO A 118 13.52 -8.67 -1.71
N SER A 119 12.78 -9.51 -0.98
CA SER A 119 11.97 -10.59 -1.57
C SER A 119 10.85 -10.07 -2.48
N PHE A 120 10.27 -8.93 -2.15
CA PHE A 120 9.27 -8.28 -2.99
C PHE A 120 9.90 -7.83 -4.30
N VAL A 121 11.04 -7.15 -4.25
CA VAL A 121 11.74 -6.63 -5.44
C VAL A 121 12.25 -7.79 -6.32
N GLU A 122 12.78 -8.86 -5.74
CA GLU A 122 13.18 -10.09 -6.46
C GLU A 122 12.02 -10.66 -7.31
N ARG A 123 10.82 -10.73 -6.73
CA ARG A 123 9.61 -11.19 -7.46
C ARG A 123 9.17 -10.19 -8.51
N LEU A 124 9.25 -8.89 -8.19
CA LEU A 124 8.84 -7.81 -9.09
C LEU A 124 9.72 -7.76 -10.34
N GLU A 125 11.06 -7.78 -10.19
CA GLU A 125 12.01 -7.80 -11.30
C GLU A 125 11.77 -9.02 -12.19
N ARG A 126 11.63 -10.22 -11.59
CA ARG A 126 11.35 -11.45 -12.34
C ARG A 126 10.02 -11.37 -13.09
N ARG A 127 8.97 -10.89 -12.44
CA ARG A 127 7.65 -10.77 -13.05
C ARG A 127 7.64 -9.73 -14.18
N TRP A 128 8.37 -8.64 -14.00
CA TRP A 128 8.53 -7.61 -15.03
C TRP A 128 9.20 -8.16 -16.28
N MET A 129 10.32 -8.85 -16.13
CA MET A 129 11.04 -9.49 -17.24
C MET A 129 10.21 -10.55 -18.00
N MET A 130 9.21 -11.11 -17.35
CA MET A 130 8.26 -12.04 -17.99
C MET A 130 7.04 -11.33 -18.61
N SER A 131 6.91 -10.02 -18.44
CA SER A 131 5.81 -9.24 -18.99
C SER A 131 6.13 -8.75 -20.40
N ALA A 132 5.10 -8.21 -21.07
CA ALA A 132 5.26 -7.60 -22.38
C ALA A 132 5.60 -6.09 -22.30
N PHE A 133 5.91 -5.57 -21.12
CA PHE A 133 6.28 -4.16 -20.96
C PHE A 133 7.76 -3.96 -21.30
N PRO A 134 8.10 -3.38 -22.45
CA PRO A 134 9.48 -3.01 -22.75
C PRO A 134 9.90 -1.84 -21.83
N SER A 135 11.09 -1.90 -21.29
CA SER A 135 11.61 -0.84 -20.45
C SER A 135 13.10 -0.65 -20.66
N GLN A 136 13.56 0.59 -20.66
CA GLN A 136 15.00 0.91 -20.63
C GLN A 136 15.70 0.34 -19.39
N TYR A 137 14.93 -0.04 -18.37
CA TYR A 137 15.45 -0.59 -17.12
C TYR A 137 15.70 -2.10 -17.17
N ASP A 138 15.19 -2.82 -18.18
CA ASP A 138 15.34 -4.28 -18.29
C ASP A 138 16.80 -4.74 -18.30
N ALA A 139 17.67 -3.96 -18.93
CA ALA A 139 19.10 -4.24 -18.97
C ALA A 139 19.79 -4.23 -17.60
N TYR A 140 19.14 -3.66 -16.58
CA TYR A 140 19.68 -3.58 -15.22
C TYR A 140 19.22 -4.73 -14.32
N PHE A 141 18.24 -5.54 -14.75
CA PHE A 141 17.72 -6.60 -13.92
C PHE A 141 18.48 -7.90 -14.13
N ASP A 142 19.11 -8.34 -13.06
CA ASP A 142 19.72 -9.66 -12.95
C ASP A 142 18.83 -10.52 -12.07
N THR A 143 18.09 -11.45 -12.70
CA THR A 143 17.17 -12.36 -12.01
C THR A 143 17.88 -13.49 -11.28
N ASP A 144 19.19 -13.63 -11.48
CA ASP A 144 20.01 -14.56 -10.72
C ASP A 144 20.07 -14.16 -9.24
N ASN A 145 20.23 -15.14 -8.39
CA ASN A 145 20.34 -14.93 -6.96
C ASN A 145 21.78 -15.01 -6.45
N THR A 146 22.73 -14.44 -7.24
CA THR A 146 24.13 -14.35 -6.86
C THR A 146 24.34 -13.24 -5.81
N ARG A 147 25.48 -13.32 -5.10
CA ARG A 147 25.86 -12.23 -4.18
C ARG A 147 25.95 -10.87 -4.86
N MET A 148 26.43 -10.84 -6.11
CA MET A 148 26.57 -9.60 -6.89
C MET A 148 25.18 -9.05 -7.26
N ALA A 149 24.30 -9.88 -7.79
CA ALA A 149 22.93 -9.49 -8.12
C ALA A 149 22.19 -8.94 -6.88
N ARG A 150 22.32 -9.59 -5.73
CA ARG A 150 21.74 -9.10 -4.47
C ARG A 150 22.32 -7.77 -4.00
N ARG A 151 23.63 -7.56 -4.16
CA ARG A 151 24.27 -6.27 -3.82
C ARG A 151 23.75 -5.15 -4.71
N VAL A 152 23.68 -5.38 -6.01
CA VAL A 152 23.16 -4.39 -6.98
C VAL A 152 21.66 -4.09 -6.71
N ARG A 153 20.87 -5.12 -6.44
CA ARG A 153 19.45 -4.96 -6.07
C ARG A 153 19.29 -4.16 -4.77
N LEU A 154 20.11 -4.44 -3.77
CA LEU A 154 20.11 -3.70 -2.51
C LEU A 154 20.40 -2.23 -2.74
N SER A 155 21.44 -1.90 -3.53
CA SER A 155 21.78 -0.52 -3.89
C SER A 155 20.60 0.21 -4.56
N ARG A 156 19.85 -0.49 -5.43
CA ARG A 156 18.64 0.08 -6.05
C ARG A 156 17.49 0.28 -5.04
N ILE A 157 17.30 -0.66 -4.13
CA ILE A 157 16.26 -0.51 -3.08
C ILE A 157 16.59 0.65 -2.13
N GLU A 158 17.85 0.97 -1.92
CA GLU A 158 18.31 2.11 -1.12
C GLU A 158 18.18 3.45 -1.85
N ASP A 159 18.13 3.44 -3.18
CA ASP A 159 17.99 4.63 -4.00
C ASP A 159 16.51 4.98 -4.21
N GLU A 160 16.14 6.21 -3.88
CA GLU A 160 14.74 6.67 -3.91
C GLU A 160 14.17 6.70 -5.33
N ILE A 161 14.96 7.08 -6.33
CA ILE A 161 14.53 7.10 -7.74
C ILE A 161 14.25 5.67 -8.22
N TRP A 162 15.10 4.71 -7.84
CA TRP A 162 14.82 3.31 -8.12
C TRP A 162 13.60 2.78 -7.38
N GLN A 163 13.32 3.27 -6.18
CA GLN A 163 12.05 2.93 -5.51
C GLN A 163 10.85 3.42 -6.32
N CYS A 164 10.90 4.63 -6.92
CA CYS A 164 9.85 5.12 -7.83
C CYS A 164 9.69 4.22 -9.06
N VAL A 165 10.79 3.77 -9.67
CA VAL A 165 10.77 2.79 -10.78
C VAL A 165 10.05 1.52 -10.35
N TYR A 166 10.39 0.95 -9.20
CA TYR A 166 9.74 -0.26 -8.70
C TYR A 166 8.25 -0.06 -8.38
N VAL A 167 7.85 1.10 -7.86
CA VAL A 167 6.44 1.44 -7.67
C VAL A 167 5.69 1.46 -8.99
N ALA A 168 6.25 2.14 -10.01
CA ALA A 168 5.64 2.19 -11.34
C ALA A 168 5.49 0.79 -11.96
N MET A 169 6.53 -0.01 -11.92
CA MET A 169 6.50 -1.40 -12.38
C MET A 169 5.42 -2.21 -11.65
N PHE A 170 5.35 -2.07 -10.33
CA PHE A 170 4.35 -2.76 -9.53
C PHE A 170 2.92 -2.35 -9.91
N ILE A 171 2.66 -1.06 -10.07
CA ILE A 171 1.34 -0.56 -10.46
C ILE A 171 0.94 -1.12 -11.83
N LYS A 172 1.82 -1.02 -12.84
CA LYS A 172 1.54 -1.57 -14.19
C LYS A 172 1.28 -3.07 -14.16
N LEU A 173 2.08 -3.83 -13.43
CA LEU A 173 1.87 -5.28 -13.29
C LEU A 173 0.56 -5.59 -12.54
N THR A 174 0.19 -4.79 -11.55
CA THR A 174 -1.08 -4.99 -10.85
C THR A 174 -2.26 -4.81 -11.79
N TYR A 175 -2.27 -3.79 -12.66
CA TYR A 175 -3.31 -3.64 -13.68
C TYR A 175 -3.32 -4.76 -14.71
N LEU A 176 -2.16 -5.29 -15.08
CA LEU A 176 -2.04 -6.44 -15.97
C LEU A 176 -2.55 -7.74 -15.32
N ASP A 177 -2.26 -7.92 -14.05
CA ASP A 177 -2.52 -9.16 -13.32
C ASP A 177 -3.97 -9.26 -12.82
N TYR A 178 -4.60 -8.14 -12.45
CA TYR A 178 -5.96 -8.11 -11.92
C TYR A 178 -6.95 -7.58 -12.95
N GLN A 179 -7.53 -8.50 -13.73
CA GLN A 179 -8.51 -8.17 -14.79
C GLN A 179 -9.72 -7.42 -14.21
N GLY A 180 -10.16 -6.38 -14.91
CA GLY A 180 -11.28 -5.54 -14.47
C GLY A 180 -10.90 -4.44 -13.46
N LEU A 181 -9.65 -4.37 -12.99
CA LEU A 181 -9.22 -3.31 -12.07
C LEU A 181 -9.34 -1.92 -12.72
N SER A 182 -8.96 -1.78 -13.99
CA SER A 182 -8.94 -0.50 -14.71
C SER A 182 -10.32 0.11 -15.00
N VAL A 183 -11.38 -0.68 -14.93
CA VAL A 183 -12.76 -0.19 -15.16
C VAL A 183 -13.48 0.21 -13.87
N LEU A 184 -12.85 -0.01 -12.71
CA LEU A 184 -13.40 0.41 -11.43
C LEU A 184 -13.28 1.94 -11.24
N PRO A 185 -14.09 2.55 -10.36
CA PRO A 185 -13.87 3.93 -9.95
C PRO A 185 -12.45 4.13 -9.40
N ILE A 186 -11.81 5.27 -9.73
CA ILE A 186 -10.40 5.51 -9.40
C ILE A 186 -10.08 5.35 -7.90
N LYS A 187 -11.00 5.74 -7.00
CA LYS A 187 -10.84 5.53 -5.56
C LYS A 187 -10.75 4.05 -5.19
N GLU A 188 -11.53 3.22 -5.85
CA GLU A 188 -11.47 1.77 -5.64
C GLU A 188 -10.19 1.20 -6.22
N GLN A 189 -9.75 1.67 -7.39
CA GLN A 189 -8.44 1.30 -7.95
C GLN A 189 -7.31 1.60 -6.97
N VAL A 190 -7.23 2.83 -6.43
CA VAL A 190 -6.22 3.23 -5.44
C VAL A 190 -6.27 2.30 -4.22
N ARG A 191 -7.44 2.04 -3.68
CA ARG A 191 -7.62 1.14 -2.52
C ARG A 191 -7.10 -0.27 -2.78
N LEU A 192 -7.42 -0.83 -3.94
CA LEU A 192 -7.05 -2.20 -4.29
C LEU A 192 -5.57 -2.32 -4.63
N VAL A 193 -5.01 -1.37 -5.39
CA VAL A 193 -3.57 -1.35 -5.71
C VAL A 193 -2.73 -1.13 -4.45
N ALA A 194 -3.14 -0.21 -3.57
CA ALA A 194 -2.48 0.00 -2.27
C ALA A 194 -2.53 -1.26 -1.40
N THR A 195 -3.65 -1.98 -1.40
CA THR A 195 -3.79 -3.26 -0.70
C THR A 195 -2.83 -4.31 -1.28
N ALA A 196 -2.75 -4.40 -2.60
CA ALA A 196 -1.82 -5.31 -3.27
C ALA A 196 -0.36 -4.96 -2.91
N TYR A 197 -0.01 -3.68 -2.86
CA TYR A 197 1.32 -3.20 -2.47
C TYR A 197 1.68 -3.63 -1.04
N ASN A 198 0.83 -3.29 -0.07
CA ASN A 198 1.03 -3.66 1.33
C ASN A 198 1.19 -5.18 1.54
N ARG A 199 0.53 -5.98 0.70
CA ARG A 199 0.61 -7.45 0.73
C ARG A 199 1.79 -8.01 -0.06
N GLY A 200 2.46 -7.18 -0.86
CA GLY A 200 3.43 -7.65 -1.84
C GLY A 200 2.81 -8.64 -2.83
N ALA A 201 1.54 -8.42 -3.19
CA ALA A 201 0.77 -9.30 -4.05
C ALA A 201 1.18 -9.11 -5.51
N ILE A 202 2.06 -9.99 -5.98
CA ILE A 202 2.48 -10.07 -7.38
C ILE A 202 2.03 -11.42 -7.91
N SER A 203 1.22 -11.43 -8.97
CA SER A 203 0.81 -12.67 -9.64
C SER A 203 1.99 -13.27 -10.40
N SER A 204 2.02 -14.58 -10.52
CA SER A 204 3.00 -15.28 -11.35
C SER A 204 2.69 -15.23 -12.84
N VAL A 205 1.45 -14.91 -13.20
CA VAL A 205 0.96 -14.85 -14.58
C VAL A 205 0.02 -13.66 -14.79
N SER A 206 -0.04 -13.15 -16.02
CA SER A 206 -0.98 -12.11 -16.41
C SER A 206 -2.43 -12.58 -16.23
N GLY A 207 -3.28 -11.73 -15.63
CA GLY A 207 -4.68 -12.06 -15.40
C GLY A 207 -4.91 -13.10 -14.30
N GLY A 208 -3.87 -13.54 -13.58
CA GLY A 208 -3.97 -14.54 -12.52
C GLY A 208 -4.36 -13.98 -11.15
N GLY A 209 -4.57 -12.67 -11.04
CA GLY A 209 -4.95 -12.01 -9.79
C GLY A 209 -6.46 -12.14 -9.51
N ASP A 210 -6.79 -12.35 -8.25
CA ASP A 210 -8.17 -12.42 -7.77
C ASP A 210 -8.58 -11.07 -7.15
N ILE A 211 -9.41 -10.30 -7.85
CA ILE A 211 -9.87 -8.98 -7.43
C ILE A 211 -10.78 -9.03 -6.20
N GLU A 212 -11.58 -10.09 -6.04
CA GLU A 212 -12.44 -10.26 -4.86
C GLU A 212 -11.61 -10.52 -3.61
N LYS A 213 -10.53 -11.24 -3.76
CA LYS A 213 -9.55 -11.42 -2.69
C LYS A 213 -8.87 -10.10 -2.30
N LEU A 214 -8.55 -9.23 -3.27
CA LEU A 214 -8.05 -7.88 -2.96
C LEU A 214 -9.11 -7.06 -2.21
N ARG A 215 -10.38 -7.12 -2.60
CA ARG A 215 -11.48 -6.45 -1.89
C ARG A 215 -11.61 -6.92 -0.44
N GLN A 216 -11.54 -8.22 -0.21
CA GLN A 216 -11.55 -8.78 1.14
C GLN A 216 -10.36 -8.27 1.97
N TRP A 217 -9.18 -8.21 1.38
CA TRP A 217 -7.99 -7.70 2.05
C TRP A 217 -8.04 -6.18 2.30
N ALA A 218 -8.66 -5.41 1.40
CA ALA A 218 -8.76 -3.96 1.50
C ALA A 218 -9.56 -3.45 2.71
N SER A 219 -10.39 -4.30 3.32
CA SER A 219 -11.12 -3.99 4.54
C SER A 219 -10.40 -4.42 5.83
N GLN A 220 -9.26 -5.11 5.72
CA GLN A 220 -8.58 -5.69 6.88
C GLN A 220 -7.59 -4.69 7.50
N ARG A 221 -7.59 -4.64 8.83
CA ARG A 221 -6.69 -3.79 9.60
C ARG A 221 -5.35 -4.51 9.84
N PHE A 222 -4.48 -4.51 8.82
CA PHE A 222 -3.14 -5.11 8.92
C PHE A 222 -2.05 -4.14 9.27
N TYR A 223 -2.27 -2.86 9.02
CA TYR A 223 -1.27 -1.86 9.18
C TYR A 223 -1.22 -1.38 10.63
N HIS A 224 -0.06 -1.45 11.24
CA HIS A 224 0.14 -0.98 12.61
C HIS A 224 1.39 -0.13 12.72
N PHE A 225 1.33 0.88 13.57
CA PHE A 225 2.38 1.87 13.77
C PHE A 225 3.28 1.62 14.99
N SER A 226 3.07 0.59 15.76
CA SER A 226 3.86 0.38 16.96
C SER A 226 5.17 -0.34 16.70
N LEU A 227 6.25 0.18 17.28
CA LEU A 227 7.59 -0.43 17.31
C LEU A 227 7.70 -1.57 18.32
N LEU A 228 6.89 -1.51 19.36
CA LEU A 228 6.90 -2.51 20.42
C LEU A 228 5.60 -3.31 20.35
N PRO A 229 5.62 -4.62 20.59
CA PRO A 229 4.41 -5.41 20.72
C PRO A 229 3.71 -5.07 22.05
N THR A 230 3.20 -3.85 22.15
CA THR A 230 2.37 -3.41 23.27
C THR A 230 0.94 -3.88 23.04
N LYS A 231 0.18 -4.08 24.12
CA LYS A 231 -1.21 -4.53 24.05
C LYS A 231 -2.12 -3.53 23.30
N ASP A 232 -1.70 -2.28 23.14
CA ASP A 232 -2.46 -1.17 22.57
C ASP A 232 -2.00 -0.78 21.16
N VAL A 233 -1.56 -1.76 20.34
CA VAL A 233 -1.17 -1.51 18.95
C VAL A 233 -2.38 -1.06 18.15
N GLN A 234 -2.41 0.20 17.75
CA GLN A 234 -3.44 0.71 16.84
C GLN A 234 -3.23 0.12 15.45
N ARG A 235 -4.28 -0.43 14.90
CA ARG A 235 -4.28 -1.03 13.55
C ARG A 235 -5.14 -0.22 12.62
N TYR A 236 -4.60 0.07 11.44
CA TYR A 236 -5.27 0.82 10.41
C TYR A 236 -5.57 -0.04 9.18
N VAL A 237 -6.49 0.43 8.36
CA VAL A 237 -6.71 -0.12 7.03
C VAL A 237 -5.77 0.63 6.08
N TYR A 238 -4.80 -0.06 5.51
CA TYR A 238 -3.82 0.53 4.58
C TYR A 238 -4.50 1.24 3.41
N ALA A 239 -5.51 0.60 2.82
CA ALA A 239 -6.29 1.14 1.72
C ALA A 239 -7.00 2.46 2.06
N ASP A 240 -7.44 2.63 3.31
CA ASP A 240 -8.12 3.86 3.75
C ASP A 240 -7.14 5.03 3.86
N LEU A 241 -5.93 4.78 4.37
CA LEU A 241 -4.87 5.78 4.44
C LEU A 241 -4.44 6.23 3.04
N ALA A 242 -4.23 5.29 2.12
CA ALA A 242 -3.91 5.59 0.72
C ALA A 242 -5.01 6.42 0.05
N ASN A 243 -6.27 6.01 0.21
CA ASN A 243 -7.39 6.76 -0.37
C ASN A 243 -7.56 8.16 0.24
N GLN A 244 -7.30 8.32 1.54
CA GLN A 244 -7.34 9.63 2.19
C GLN A 244 -6.26 10.57 1.63
N SER A 245 -5.04 10.07 1.42
CA SER A 245 -3.96 10.82 0.77
C SER A 245 -4.35 11.25 -0.65
N PHE A 246 -4.89 10.32 -1.46
CA PHE A 246 -5.37 10.62 -2.81
C PHE A 246 -6.42 11.73 -2.84
N GLU A 247 -7.41 11.67 -1.93
CA GLU A 247 -8.46 12.68 -1.85
C GLU A 247 -7.94 14.06 -1.42
N GLN A 248 -6.93 14.10 -0.55
CA GLN A 248 -6.30 15.35 -0.14
C GLN A 248 -5.53 16.01 -1.29
N ALA A 249 -4.73 15.23 -2.03
CA ALA A 249 -4.02 15.73 -3.21
C ALA A 249 -4.99 16.31 -4.26
N LYS A 250 -6.11 15.63 -4.53
CA LYS A 250 -7.15 16.13 -5.45
C LYS A 250 -7.84 17.40 -4.99
N LYS A 251 -7.95 17.63 -3.68
CA LYS A 251 -8.53 18.89 -3.15
C LYS A 251 -7.54 20.05 -3.25
N GLN A 252 -6.25 19.80 -3.03
CA GLN A 252 -5.20 20.83 -3.18
C GLN A 252 -5.16 21.34 -4.62
N LEU A 253 -5.09 20.45 -5.61
CA LEU A 253 -5.10 20.82 -7.03
C LEU A 253 -6.28 21.70 -7.43
N LYS A 254 -7.49 21.45 -6.87
CA LYS A 254 -8.69 22.25 -7.16
C LYS A 254 -8.70 23.63 -6.50
N ASN A 255 -7.93 23.83 -5.46
CA ASN A 255 -7.83 25.11 -4.77
C ASN A 255 -6.78 26.03 -5.39
N ASP A 256 -5.86 25.46 -6.17
CA ASP A 256 -4.78 26.18 -6.86
C ASP A 256 -5.16 26.59 -8.29
N GLU A 257 -6.31 26.12 -8.81
CA GLU A 257 -6.96 26.54 -10.06
C GLU A 257 -7.93 27.72 -9.83
#